data_7358cb97e29e6efdf5d104ad452a46b7
#
_entry.id   7358cb97e29e6efdf5d104ad452a46b7
#
_cell.length_a   1.000
_cell.length_b   1.000
_cell.length_c   1.000
_cell.angle_alpha   90.00
_cell.angle_beta   90.00
_cell.angle_gamma   90.00
#
_symmetry.space_group_name_H-M   'P 1'
#
loop_
_entity.id
_entity.type
_entity.pdbx_description
1 polymer ?
#
loop_
_entity_poly.entity_id
_entity_poly.type
_entity_poly.pdbx_seq_one_letter_code
_entity_poly.pdbx_strand_id
1 'polypeptide(L)'
;MFIFANNRQTKQTVNKNAAILIALWSVCISYATSIFAATNPNRLDTLKVFVQKKILYNEEIPVDSVICWSESILPDIRKNKQDKTTYFLLQLQLANAYTLRGDISLAIDRARLMYEEAKEMEYDFGMVVANQAIGDAYTIANQCDKALESYQDALKELHLISPHHPYHIQLLLKQSNTLQRKGQLKDAKKVLDEIKNTLGKKPDYATTFFATIEEANYAISHGHLSRSYLKEAAGHLKSMDSIYRLHPEKFYYFH
;
A
#
# COMPACT_ATOMS: atom_id res chain seq x y z
N MET A 1 24.22 30.35 4.89
CA MET A 1 22.78 30.54 4.67
C MET A 1 22.19 29.61 3.61
N PHE A 2 22.97 29.05 2.70
CA PHE A 2 22.49 28.15 1.62
C PHE A 2 22.30 26.66 2.02
N ILE A 3 22.84 26.19 3.12
CA ILE A 3 22.75 24.78 3.56
C ILE A 3 21.38 24.46 4.20
N PHE A 4 20.70 25.43 4.81
CA PHE A 4 19.39 25.22 5.44
C PHE A 4 18.20 25.24 4.47
N ALA A 5 18.34 25.89 3.31
CA ALA A 5 17.29 25.89 2.28
C ALA A 5 17.18 24.54 1.56
N ASN A 6 18.32 23.87 1.35
CA ASN A 6 18.36 22.58 0.65
C ASN A 6 17.72 21.46 1.48
N ASN A 7 17.77 21.56 2.81
CA ASN A 7 17.21 20.55 3.72
C ASN A 7 15.67 20.62 3.85
N ARG A 8 15.06 21.78 3.57
CA ARG A 8 13.59 21.92 3.52
C ARG A 8 13.01 21.46 2.19
N GLN A 9 13.68 21.72 1.08
CA GLN A 9 13.24 21.22 -0.23
C GLN A 9 13.36 19.70 -0.35
N THR A 10 14.44 19.10 0.16
CA THR A 10 14.59 17.64 0.20
C THR A 10 13.56 16.99 1.12
N LYS A 11 13.26 17.55 2.30
CA LYS A 11 12.18 17.04 3.17
C LYS A 11 10.79 17.16 2.53
N GLN A 12 10.51 18.24 1.82
CA GLN A 12 9.22 18.41 1.11
C GLN A 12 9.10 17.46 -0.09
N THR A 13 10.17 17.20 -0.81
CA THR A 13 10.19 16.26 -1.95
C THR A 13 10.08 14.81 -1.46
N VAL A 14 10.76 14.44 -0.37
CA VAL A 14 10.64 13.13 0.27
C VAL A 14 9.23 12.90 0.82
N ASN A 15 8.60 13.92 1.41
CA ASN A 15 7.21 13.81 1.89
C ASN A 15 6.19 13.71 0.72
N LYS A 16 6.40 14.44 -0.37
CA LYS A 16 5.56 14.32 -1.58
C LYS A 16 5.70 12.94 -2.23
N ASN A 17 6.92 12.42 -2.35
CA ASN A 17 7.16 11.10 -2.92
C ASN A 17 6.63 9.97 -2.01
N ALA A 18 6.68 10.11 -0.68
CA ALA A 18 6.05 9.19 0.26
C ALA A 18 4.51 9.22 0.13
N ALA A 19 3.92 10.40 -0.04
CA ALA A 19 2.47 10.54 -0.25
C ALA A 19 2.02 9.94 -1.58
N ILE A 20 2.80 10.13 -2.65
CA ILE A 20 2.55 9.49 -3.96
C ILE A 20 2.68 7.97 -3.85
N LEU A 21 3.68 7.46 -3.14
CA LEU A 21 3.84 6.02 -2.91
C LEU A 21 2.67 5.44 -2.10
N ILE A 22 2.18 6.12 -1.07
CA ILE A 22 1.04 5.66 -0.28
C ILE A 22 -0.26 5.73 -1.10
N ALA A 23 -0.46 6.78 -1.90
CA ALA A 23 -1.59 6.87 -2.82
C ALA A 23 -1.53 5.76 -3.88
N LEU A 24 -0.38 5.49 -4.47
CA LEU A 24 -0.17 4.38 -5.40
C LEU A 24 -0.40 3.01 -4.74
N TRP A 25 -0.10 2.87 -3.44
CA TRP A 25 -0.35 1.65 -2.69
C TRP A 25 -1.81 1.41 -2.34
N SER A 26 -2.60 2.45 -2.12
CA SER A 26 -4.05 2.31 -1.96
C SER A 26 -4.70 1.79 -3.25
N VAL A 27 -4.13 2.09 -4.39
CA VAL A 27 -4.55 1.60 -5.72
C VAL A 27 -4.36 0.09 -5.88
N CYS A 28 -3.28 -0.50 -5.38
CA CYS A 28 -3.06 -1.96 -5.44
C CYS A 28 -4.13 -2.75 -4.69
N ILE A 29 -4.57 -2.25 -3.54
CA ILE A 29 -5.63 -2.89 -2.75
C ILE A 29 -6.93 -2.90 -3.56
N SER A 30 -7.23 -1.82 -4.27
CA SER A 30 -8.42 -1.70 -5.11
C SER A 30 -8.40 -2.66 -6.30
N TYR A 31 -7.23 -2.97 -6.82
CA TYR A 31 -7.10 -3.90 -7.96
C TYR A 31 -7.29 -5.36 -7.54
N ALA A 32 -6.77 -5.76 -6.38
CA ALA A 32 -7.00 -7.10 -5.83
C ALA A 32 -8.48 -7.34 -5.54
N THR A 33 -9.23 -6.29 -5.13
CA THR A 33 -10.68 -6.39 -4.89
C THR A 33 -11.52 -6.40 -6.15
N SER A 34 -11.10 -5.74 -7.24
CA SER A 34 -11.86 -5.75 -8.50
C SER A 34 -11.84 -7.11 -9.19
N ILE A 35 -10.83 -7.94 -8.98
CA ILE A 35 -10.78 -9.30 -9.51
C ILE A 35 -11.74 -10.22 -8.73
N PHE A 36 -11.98 -9.96 -7.44
CA PHE A 36 -12.93 -10.74 -6.63
C PHE A 36 -14.40 -10.26 -6.73
N ALA A 37 -14.65 -9.02 -7.14
CA ALA A 37 -15.98 -8.39 -7.13
C ALA A 37 -16.81 -8.60 -8.41
N ALA A 38 -16.36 -9.42 -9.35
CA ALA A 38 -16.98 -9.52 -10.70
C ALA A 38 -18.35 -10.22 -10.74
N THR A 39 -19.03 -10.49 -9.62
CA THR A 39 -20.20 -11.37 -9.64
C THR A 39 -21.55 -10.83 -9.15
N ASN A 40 -21.67 -9.55 -8.72
CA ASN A 40 -23.02 -9.04 -8.40
C ASN A 40 -23.14 -7.49 -8.45
N PRO A 41 -23.92 -6.90 -9.38
CA PRO A 41 -24.07 -5.45 -9.51
C PRO A 41 -25.10 -4.91 -8.51
N ASN A 42 -24.75 -4.81 -7.23
CA ASN A 42 -25.59 -4.15 -6.25
C ASN A 42 -25.16 -2.68 -6.06
N ARG A 43 -26.10 -1.83 -5.58
CA ARG A 43 -25.86 -0.40 -5.25
C ARG A 43 -24.58 -0.19 -4.45
N LEU A 44 -24.18 -1.18 -3.64
CA LEU A 44 -22.94 -1.22 -2.89
C LEU A 44 -21.71 -1.28 -3.81
N ASP A 45 -21.75 -2.05 -4.90
CA ASP A 45 -20.65 -2.18 -5.84
C ASP A 45 -20.47 -0.88 -6.66
N THR A 46 -21.55 -0.21 -6.98
CA THR A 46 -21.51 1.12 -7.60
C THR A 46 -20.90 2.16 -6.65
N LEU A 47 -21.22 2.10 -5.36
CA LEU A 47 -20.62 2.93 -4.31
C LEU A 47 -19.13 2.60 -4.11
N LYS A 48 -18.75 1.33 -4.11
CA LYS A 48 -17.36 0.87 -4.06
C LYS A 48 -16.56 1.41 -5.24
N VAL A 49 -17.05 1.20 -6.46
CA VAL A 49 -16.42 1.70 -7.68
C VAL A 49 -16.34 3.22 -7.68
N PHE A 50 -17.35 3.92 -7.18
CA PHE A 50 -17.35 5.36 -7.07
C PHE A 50 -16.38 5.87 -6.01
N VAL A 51 -16.34 5.25 -4.81
CA VAL A 51 -15.38 5.54 -3.74
C VAL A 51 -13.96 5.23 -4.24
N GLN A 52 -13.75 4.08 -4.83
CA GLN A 52 -12.48 3.72 -5.44
C GLN A 52 -12.07 4.72 -6.52
N LYS A 53 -12.93 5.01 -7.49
CA LYS A 53 -12.65 5.97 -8.55
C LYS A 53 -12.36 7.36 -8.01
N LYS A 54 -13.15 7.88 -7.10
CA LYS A 54 -12.96 9.22 -6.54
C LYS A 54 -11.73 9.31 -5.64
N ILE A 55 -11.49 8.31 -4.79
CA ILE A 55 -10.34 8.30 -3.86
C ILE A 55 -9.02 8.04 -4.62
N LEU A 56 -9.07 7.20 -5.66
CA LEU A 56 -7.87 6.74 -6.35
C LEU A 56 -7.47 7.60 -7.55
N TYR A 57 -8.41 8.30 -8.17
CA TYR A 57 -8.19 8.91 -9.50
C TYR A 57 -8.29 10.42 -9.53
N ASN A 58 -8.56 11.04 -8.40
CA ASN A 58 -8.61 12.49 -8.32
C ASN A 58 -7.53 12.96 -7.34
N GLU A 59 -6.33 13.27 -7.84
CA GLU A 59 -5.21 13.81 -7.07
C GLU A 59 -5.57 15.08 -6.27
N GLU A 60 -6.74 15.65 -6.54
CA GLU A 60 -7.28 16.87 -5.92
C GLU A 60 -8.25 16.60 -4.76
N ILE A 61 -8.57 15.33 -4.39
CA ILE A 61 -9.47 15.11 -3.26
C ILE A 61 -8.70 15.36 -1.96
N PRO A 62 -9.11 16.34 -1.16
CA PRO A 62 -8.54 16.56 0.15
C PRO A 62 -8.68 15.31 1.02
N VAL A 63 -7.65 14.98 1.79
CA VAL A 63 -7.62 13.81 2.69
C VAL A 63 -8.83 13.83 3.64
N ASP A 64 -9.23 15.01 4.11
CA ASP A 64 -10.42 15.19 4.96
C ASP A 64 -11.72 14.75 4.28
N SER A 65 -11.83 14.93 2.96
CA SER A 65 -12.99 14.46 2.19
C SER A 65 -13.01 12.93 2.12
N VAL A 66 -11.83 12.29 1.98
CA VAL A 66 -11.72 10.82 2.03
C VAL A 66 -12.15 10.30 3.39
N ILE A 67 -11.73 10.94 4.48
CA ILE A 67 -12.10 10.58 5.84
C ILE A 67 -13.62 10.72 6.02
N CYS A 68 -14.16 11.89 5.76
CA CYS A 68 -15.59 12.15 5.91
C CYS A 68 -16.46 11.17 5.12
N TRP A 69 -16.07 10.85 3.92
CA TRP A 69 -16.75 9.91 3.06
C TRP A 69 -16.68 8.48 3.58
N SER A 70 -15.48 8.03 3.94
CA SER A 70 -15.30 6.68 4.47
C SER A 70 -16.11 6.47 5.75
N GLU A 71 -16.07 7.45 6.66
CA GLU A 71 -16.86 7.41 7.88
C GLU A 71 -18.38 7.38 7.64
N SER A 72 -18.85 8.10 6.62
CA SER A 72 -20.28 8.14 6.29
C SER A 72 -20.81 6.82 5.71
N ILE A 73 -19.96 6.06 5.02
CA ILE A 73 -20.33 4.82 4.30
C ILE A 73 -20.13 3.57 5.17
N LEU A 74 -19.13 3.58 6.05
CA LEU A 74 -18.77 2.42 6.89
C LEU A 74 -19.95 1.80 7.64
N PRO A 75 -20.87 2.57 8.27
CA PRO A 75 -22.02 2.00 8.98
C PRO A 75 -22.97 1.19 8.09
N ASP A 76 -23.15 1.62 6.83
CA ASP A 76 -24.03 0.94 5.89
C ASP A 76 -23.40 -0.35 5.35
N ILE A 77 -22.09 -0.33 5.09
CA ILE A 77 -21.35 -1.53 4.68
C ILE A 77 -21.30 -2.55 5.83
N ARG A 78 -21.10 -2.09 7.08
CA ARG A 78 -21.10 -2.96 8.27
C ARG A 78 -22.41 -3.73 8.44
N LYS A 79 -23.55 -3.11 8.13
CA LYS A 79 -24.88 -3.78 8.18
C LYS A 79 -24.98 -4.91 7.16
N ASN A 80 -24.23 -4.84 6.06
CA ASN A 80 -24.21 -5.88 5.04
C ASN A 80 -23.16 -6.94 5.39
N LYS A 81 -23.54 -7.88 6.27
CA LYS A 81 -22.66 -8.94 6.80
C LYS A 81 -21.99 -9.82 5.73
N GLN A 82 -22.45 -9.78 4.47
CA GLN A 82 -21.93 -10.62 3.38
C GLN A 82 -20.65 -10.06 2.76
N ASP A 83 -20.31 -8.79 2.97
CA ASP A 83 -19.16 -8.14 2.34
C ASP A 83 -18.12 -7.67 3.35
N LYS A 84 -17.64 -8.60 4.17
CA LYS A 84 -16.59 -8.34 5.15
C LYS A 84 -15.33 -7.77 4.50
N THR A 85 -14.94 -8.29 3.33
CA THR A 85 -13.72 -7.84 2.62
C THR A 85 -13.77 -6.35 2.32
N THR A 86 -14.84 -5.87 1.71
CA THR A 86 -15.00 -4.43 1.42
C THR A 86 -15.01 -3.59 2.68
N TYR A 87 -15.68 -4.05 3.73
CA TYR A 87 -15.72 -3.35 5.01
C TYR A 87 -14.31 -3.12 5.57
N PHE A 88 -13.50 -4.18 5.65
CA PHE A 88 -12.15 -4.08 6.18
C PHE A 88 -11.19 -3.31 5.27
N LEU A 89 -11.32 -3.44 3.95
CA LEU A 89 -10.51 -2.64 3.03
C LEU A 89 -10.87 -1.14 3.07
N LEU A 90 -12.12 -0.79 3.28
CA LEU A 90 -12.51 0.61 3.47
C LEU A 90 -11.98 1.15 4.80
N GLN A 91 -11.98 0.36 5.86
CA GLN A 91 -11.36 0.74 7.13
C GLN A 91 -9.84 0.95 6.99
N LEU A 92 -9.15 0.11 6.19
CA LEU A 92 -7.74 0.31 5.85
C LEU A 92 -7.53 1.65 5.15
N GLN A 93 -8.38 2.00 4.16
CA GLN A 93 -8.31 3.29 3.47
C GLN A 93 -8.51 4.46 4.45
N LEU A 94 -9.45 4.34 5.37
CA LEU A 94 -9.67 5.35 6.40
C LEU A 94 -8.45 5.50 7.33
N ALA A 95 -7.88 4.40 7.79
CA ALA A 95 -6.65 4.43 8.62
C ALA A 95 -5.48 5.06 7.85
N ASN A 96 -5.32 4.72 6.56
CA ASN A 96 -4.31 5.32 5.70
C ASN A 96 -4.55 6.83 5.50
N ALA A 97 -5.80 7.26 5.38
CA ALA A 97 -6.15 8.69 5.26
C ALA A 97 -5.79 9.45 6.54
N TYR A 98 -6.07 8.91 7.73
CA TYR A 98 -5.60 9.49 9.00
C TYR A 98 -4.06 9.55 9.05
N THR A 99 -3.39 8.49 8.62
CA THR A 99 -1.92 8.46 8.54
C THR A 99 -1.37 9.57 7.63
N LEU A 100 -1.97 9.78 6.46
CA LEU A 100 -1.59 10.84 5.51
C LEU A 100 -1.85 12.24 6.05
N ARG A 101 -2.91 12.42 6.83
CA ARG A 101 -3.21 13.68 7.51
C ARG A 101 -2.23 13.98 8.64
N GLY A 102 -1.51 12.98 9.13
CA GLY A 102 -0.57 13.10 10.24
C GLY A 102 -1.13 12.65 11.59
N ASP A 103 -2.36 12.18 11.64
CA ASP A 103 -3.05 11.71 12.85
C ASP A 103 -2.66 10.26 13.18
N ILE A 104 -1.36 10.03 13.36
CA ILE A 104 -0.78 8.68 13.51
C ILE A 104 -1.43 7.88 14.65
N SER A 105 -1.64 8.52 15.81
CA SER A 105 -2.26 7.84 16.96
C SER A 105 -3.67 7.38 16.64
N LEU A 106 -4.46 8.23 15.98
CA LEU A 106 -5.82 7.90 15.57
C LEU A 106 -5.86 6.78 14.53
N ALA A 107 -4.92 6.79 13.58
CA ALA A 107 -4.76 5.72 12.59
C ALA A 107 -4.47 4.37 13.25
N ILE A 108 -3.56 4.34 14.24
CA ILE A 108 -3.21 3.13 15.00
C ILE A 108 -4.40 2.65 15.83
N ASP A 109 -5.08 3.54 16.54
CA ASP A 109 -6.23 3.18 17.37
C ASP A 109 -7.37 2.63 16.50
N ARG A 110 -7.59 3.23 15.34
CA ARG A 110 -8.57 2.74 14.37
C ARG A 110 -8.21 1.35 13.84
N ALA A 111 -6.95 1.13 13.53
CA ALA A 111 -6.48 -0.17 13.06
C ALA A 111 -6.56 -1.26 14.17
N ARG A 112 -6.33 -0.91 15.42
CA ARG A 112 -6.54 -1.83 16.56
C ARG A 112 -8.01 -2.19 16.72
N LEU A 113 -8.91 -1.20 16.66
CA LEU A 113 -10.35 -1.48 16.68
C LEU A 113 -10.77 -2.38 15.51
N MET A 114 -10.20 -2.14 14.32
CA MET A 114 -10.41 -2.99 13.15
C MET A 114 -9.97 -4.44 13.39
N TYR A 115 -8.83 -4.64 14.08
CA TYR A 115 -8.35 -5.97 14.46
C TYR A 115 -9.34 -6.70 15.39
N GLU A 116 -9.81 -6.03 16.45
CA GLU A 116 -10.79 -6.60 17.37
C GLU A 116 -12.14 -6.90 16.67
N GLU A 117 -12.61 -6.00 15.81
CA GLU A 117 -13.81 -6.25 15.00
C GLU A 117 -13.65 -7.44 14.06
N ALA A 118 -12.46 -7.62 13.45
CA ALA A 118 -12.16 -8.77 12.59
C ALA A 118 -12.23 -10.07 13.38
N LYS A 119 -11.70 -10.07 14.59
CA LYS A 119 -11.73 -11.19 15.51
C LYS A 119 -13.14 -11.55 15.97
N GLU A 120 -13.96 -10.53 16.34
CA GLU A 120 -15.35 -10.71 16.69
C GLU A 120 -16.21 -11.25 15.52
N MET A 121 -15.85 -10.87 14.30
CA MET A 121 -16.51 -11.32 13.08
C MET A 121 -16.00 -12.66 12.56
N GLU A 122 -15.01 -13.28 13.23
CA GLU A 122 -14.33 -14.48 12.74
C GLU A 122 -13.86 -14.30 11.29
N TYR A 123 -13.11 -13.22 11.03
CA TYR A 123 -12.64 -12.87 9.69
C TYR A 123 -11.13 -12.63 9.67
N ASP A 124 -10.38 -13.71 9.48
CA ASP A 124 -8.92 -13.74 9.58
C ASP A 124 -8.24 -12.73 8.65
N PHE A 125 -8.73 -12.56 7.42
CA PHE A 125 -8.17 -11.57 6.50
C PHE A 125 -8.34 -10.13 7.01
N GLY A 126 -9.35 -9.84 7.80
CA GLY A 126 -9.52 -8.56 8.48
C GLY A 126 -8.40 -8.27 9.48
N MET A 127 -7.91 -9.29 10.21
CA MET A 127 -6.75 -9.16 11.12
C MET A 127 -5.48 -8.86 10.34
N VAL A 128 -5.26 -9.51 9.20
CA VAL A 128 -4.14 -9.21 8.29
C VAL A 128 -4.13 -7.74 7.86
N VAL A 129 -5.28 -7.26 7.41
CA VAL A 129 -5.44 -5.87 6.92
C VAL A 129 -5.26 -4.87 8.06
N ALA A 130 -5.71 -5.19 9.27
CA ALA A 130 -5.51 -4.36 10.46
C ALA A 130 -4.04 -4.23 10.84
N ASN A 131 -3.31 -5.35 10.89
CA ASN A 131 -1.88 -5.35 11.16
C ASN A 131 -1.09 -4.58 10.08
N GLN A 132 -1.51 -4.67 8.81
CA GLN A 132 -0.94 -3.82 7.76
C GLN A 132 -1.17 -2.33 8.05
N ALA A 133 -2.39 -1.92 8.41
CA ALA A 133 -2.69 -0.52 8.70
C ALA A 133 -1.83 0.03 9.85
N ILE A 134 -1.59 -0.77 10.89
CA ILE A 134 -0.68 -0.42 12.00
C ILE A 134 0.75 -0.25 11.47
N GLY A 135 1.23 -1.17 10.64
CA GLY A 135 2.54 -1.11 10.03
C GLY A 135 2.71 0.13 9.13
N ASP A 136 1.70 0.46 8.33
CA ASP A 136 1.70 1.64 7.46
C ASP A 136 1.80 2.93 8.30
N ALA A 137 1.05 3.04 9.39
CA ALA A 137 1.09 4.19 10.30
C ALA A 137 2.47 4.33 10.97
N TYR A 138 3.05 3.24 11.46
CA TYR A 138 4.39 3.25 12.03
C TYR A 138 5.48 3.57 11.00
N THR A 139 5.34 3.12 9.76
CA THR A 139 6.28 3.46 8.67
C THR A 139 6.31 4.97 8.43
N ILE A 140 5.15 5.62 8.39
CA ILE A 140 5.06 7.07 8.22
C ILE A 140 5.58 7.82 9.45
N ALA A 141 5.33 7.29 10.65
CA ALA A 141 5.89 7.82 11.90
C ALA A 141 7.42 7.59 12.02
N ASN A 142 8.06 6.95 11.03
CA ASN A 142 9.47 6.56 11.04
C ASN A 142 9.85 5.62 12.20
N GLN A 143 8.89 4.86 12.73
CA GLN A 143 9.08 3.83 13.74
C GLN A 143 9.23 2.47 13.05
N CYS A 144 10.29 2.33 12.26
CA CYS A 144 10.48 1.20 11.33
C CYS A 144 10.46 -0.17 12.02
N ASP A 145 10.96 -0.29 13.26
CA ASP A 145 10.97 -1.56 13.98
C ASP A 145 9.55 -2.05 14.27
N LYS A 146 8.68 -1.18 14.76
CA LYS A 146 7.28 -1.50 15.04
C LYS A 146 6.49 -1.77 13.76
N ALA A 147 6.84 -1.06 12.69
CA ALA A 147 6.23 -1.31 11.38
C ALA A 147 6.57 -2.72 10.86
N LEU A 148 7.85 -3.10 10.94
CA LEU A 148 8.31 -4.43 10.52
C LEU A 148 7.67 -5.54 11.35
N GLU A 149 7.52 -5.36 12.67
CA GLU A 149 6.82 -6.28 13.56
C GLU A 149 5.35 -6.45 13.12
N SER A 150 4.65 -5.35 12.87
CA SER A 150 3.25 -5.39 12.43
C SER A 150 3.08 -6.09 11.07
N TYR A 151 3.99 -5.87 10.12
CA TYR A 151 3.94 -6.58 8.83
C TYR A 151 4.28 -8.06 8.98
N GLN A 152 5.18 -8.43 9.90
CA GLN A 152 5.47 -9.84 10.19
C GLN A 152 4.25 -10.54 10.80
N ASP A 153 3.51 -9.87 11.69
CA ASP A 153 2.29 -10.43 12.25
C ASP A 153 1.21 -10.58 11.16
N ALA A 154 1.06 -9.58 10.28
CA ALA A 154 0.18 -9.70 9.12
C ALA A 154 0.56 -10.88 8.21
N LEU A 155 1.85 -11.12 7.97
CA LEU A 155 2.34 -12.25 7.17
C LEU A 155 2.08 -13.60 7.84
N LYS A 156 2.23 -13.70 9.16
CA LYS A 156 1.90 -14.91 9.94
C LYS A 156 0.41 -15.25 9.82
N GLU A 157 -0.46 -14.26 10.08
CA GLU A 157 -1.91 -14.42 9.95
C GLU A 157 -2.29 -14.85 8.53
N LEU A 158 -1.72 -14.18 7.52
CA LEU A 158 -1.98 -14.49 6.12
C LEU A 158 -1.56 -15.91 5.74
N HIS A 159 -0.44 -16.38 6.27
CA HIS A 159 0.06 -17.74 6.04
C HIS A 159 -0.89 -18.81 6.60
N LEU A 160 -1.56 -18.51 7.72
CA LEU A 160 -2.57 -19.40 8.30
C LEU A 160 -3.83 -19.50 7.40
N ILE A 161 -4.18 -18.43 6.69
CA ILE A 161 -5.29 -18.43 5.72
C ILE A 161 -4.89 -19.22 4.49
N SER A 162 -3.77 -18.88 3.88
CA SER A 162 -3.22 -19.54 2.70
C SER A 162 -1.74 -19.21 2.50
N PRO A 163 -0.85 -20.23 2.38
CA PRO A 163 0.56 -20.00 2.12
C PRO A 163 0.87 -19.26 0.81
N HIS A 164 -0.06 -19.31 -0.14
CA HIS A 164 0.09 -18.69 -1.47
C HIS A 164 -0.94 -17.58 -1.73
N HIS A 165 -1.37 -16.88 -0.68
CA HIS A 165 -2.34 -15.82 -0.83
C HIS A 165 -1.75 -14.65 -1.64
N PRO A 166 -2.46 -14.09 -2.65
CA PRO A 166 -1.95 -13.00 -3.49
C PRO A 166 -1.51 -11.76 -2.72
N TYR A 167 -2.12 -11.51 -1.57
CA TYR A 167 -1.80 -10.38 -0.68
C TYR A 167 -0.40 -10.46 -0.05
N HIS A 168 0.24 -11.64 -0.09
CA HIS A 168 1.59 -11.87 0.43
C HIS A 168 2.60 -10.90 -0.17
N ILE A 169 2.59 -10.76 -1.50
CA ILE A 169 3.53 -9.87 -2.20
C ILE A 169 3.34 -8.41 -1.77
N GLN A 170 2.11 -7.98 -1.53
CA GLN A 170 1.84 -6.62 -1.05
C GLN A 170 2.49 -6.35 0.31
N LEU A 171 2.38 -7.29 1.24
CA LEU A 171 3.03 -7.17 2.56
C LEU A 171 4.56 -7.19 2.44
N LEU A 172 5.12 -8.05 1.59
CA LEU A 172 6.57 -8.06 1.32
C LEU A 172 7.06 -6.74 0.73
N LEU A 173 6.31 -6.13 -0.18
CA LEU A 173 6.65 -4.80 -0.71
C LEU A 173 6.68 -3.75 0.41
N LYS A 174 5.70 -3.74 1.33
CA LYS A 174 5.68 -2.85 2.50
C LYS A 174 6.90 -3.07 3.39
N GLN A 175 7.22 -4.33 3.66
CA GLN A 175 8.38 -4.70 4.44
C GLN A 175 9.69 -4.22 3.77
N SER A 176 9.85 -4.45 2.46
CA SER A 176 11.01 -3.98 1.70
C SER A 176 11.17 -2.46 1.78
N ASN A 177 10.10 -1.71 1.54
CA ASN A 177 10.11 -0.24 1.65
C ASN A 177 10.54 0.22 3.05
N THR A 178 9.99 -0.39 4.09
CA THR A 178 10.31 -0.04 5.49
C THR A 178 11.77 -0.36 5.83
N LEU A 179 12.30 -1.50 5.36
CA LEU A 179 13.72 -1.86 5.50
C LEU A 179 14.64 -0.86 4.79
N GLN A 180 14.27 -0.41 3.60
CA GLN A 180 15.00 0.63 2.87
C GLN A 180 15.01 1.94 3.65
N ARG A 181 13.87 2.36 4.19
CA ARG A 181 13.75 3.57 5.04
C ARG A 181 14.59 3.48 6.31
N LYS A 182 14.69 2.28 6.89
CA LYS A 182 15.54 2.01 8.05
C LYS A 182 17.03 1.95 7.70
N GLY A 183 17.38 1.88 6.41
CA GLY A 183 18.77 1.71 5.94
C GLY A 183 19.27 0.27 5.98
N GLN A 184 18.40 -0.72 6.24
CA GLN A 184 18.72 -2.14 6.23
C GLN A 184 18.66 -2.69 4.79
N LEU A 185 19.52 -2.17 3.92
CA LEU A 185 19.47 -2.40 2.49
C LEU A 185 19.73 -3.87 2.10
N LYS A 186 20.56 -4.60 2.87
CA LYS A 186 20.81 -6.03 2.62
C LYS A 186 19.55 -6.87 2.86
N ASP A 187 18.78 -6.54 3.89
CA ASP A 187 17.56 -7.28 4.21
C ASP A 187 16.43 -6.88 3.24
N ALA A 188 16.34 -5.62 2.86
CA ALA A 188 15.45 -5.17 1.79
C ALA A 188 15.70 -5.94 0.48
N LYS A 189 16.98 -6.16 0.12
CA LYS A 189 17.32 -6.95 -1.09
C LYS A 189 16.83 -8.40 -0.99
N LYS A 190 16.97 -9.04 0.16
CA LYS A 190 16.45 -10.42 0.34
C LYS A 190 14.94 -10.48 0.11
N VAL A 191 14.20 -9.51 0.64
CA VAL A 191 12.74 -9.42 0.46
C VAL A 191 12.39 -9.17 -1.02
N LEU A 192 13.13 -8.31 -1.72
CA LEU A 192 12.93 -8.09 -3.16
C LEU A 192 13.21 -9.35 -3.98
N ASP A 193 14.23 -10.12 -3.62
CA ASP A 193 14.53 -11.39 -4.28
C ASP A 193 13.44 -12.44 -4.00
N GLU A 194 12.87 -12.47 -2.80
CA GLU A 194 11.70 -13.28 -2.46
C GLU A 194 10.48 -12.90 -3.30
N ILE A 195 10.19 -11.60 -3.44
CA ILE A 195 9.11 -11.10 -4.31
C ILE A 195 9.30 -11.60 -5.75
N LYS A 196 10.51 -11.49 -6.30
CA LYS A 196 10.82 -12.00 -7.66
C LYS A 196 10.55 -13.49 -7.81
N ASN A 197 10.96 -14.27 -6.83
CA ASN A 197 10.75 -15.71 -6.83
C ASN A 197 9.25 -16.06 -6.73
N THR A 198 8.49 -15.31 -5.96
CA THR A 198 7.04 -15.52 -5.74
C THR A 198 6.21 -15.09 -6.96
N LEU A 199 6.61 -14.03 -7.68
CA LEU A 199 5.90 -13.54 -8.87
C LEU A 199 5.80 -14.58 -9.99
N GLY A 200 6.74 -15.53 -10.06
CA GLY A 200 6.71 -16.61 -11.05
C GLY A 200 6.88 -16.14 -12.50
N LYS A 201 6.49 -17.00 -13.46
CA LYS A 201 6.72 -16.76 -14.91
C LYS A 201 5.68 -15.86 -15.57
N LYS A 202 4.52 -15.63 -14.95
CA LYS A 202 3.42 -14.82 -15.49
C LYS A 202 2.77 -13.99 -14.39
N PRO A 203 3.50 -13.01 -13.84
CA PRO A 203 2.94 -12.11 -12.84
C PRO A 203 1.88 -11.20 -13.48
N ASP A 204 0.92 -10.74 -12.67
CA ASP A 204 0.04 -9.67 -13.13
C ASP A 204 0.81 -8.35 -13.29
N TYR A 205 0.32 -7.49 -14.19
CA TYR A 205 1.02 -6.27 -14.54
C TYR A 205 1.13 -5.29 -13.37
N ALA A 206 0.10 -5.19 -12.54
CA ALA A 206 0.10 -4.26 -11.41
C ALA A 206 1.15 -4.67 -10.37
N THR A 207 1.18 -5.94 -9.98
CA THR A 207 2.17 -6.47 -9.04
C THR A 207 3.60 -6.32 -9.59
N THR A 208 3.81 -6.59 -10.90
CA THR A 208 5.11 -6.39 -11.55
C THR A 208 5.53 -4.93 -11.53
N PHE A 209 4.62 -4.02 -11.81
CA PHE A 209 4.87 -2.59 -11.81
C PHE A 209 5.33 -2.10 -10.43
N PHE A 210 4.65 -2.50 -9.36
CA PHE A 210 5.02 -2.11 -8.00
C PHE A 210 6.34 -2.75 -7.53
N ALA A 211 6.57 -4.02 -7.86
CA ALA A 211 7.86 -4.66 -7.59
C ALA A 211 9.00 -3.90 -8.27
N THR A 212 8.80 -3.47 -9.52
CA THR A 212 9.79 -2.68 -10.27
C THR A 212 10.01 -1.29 -9.64
N ILE A 213 8.97 -0.65 -9.08
CA ILE A 213 9.12 0.60 -8.32
C ILE A 213 10.03 0.38 -7.11
N GLU A 214 9.79 -0.66 -6.33
CA GLU A 214 10.59 -0.92 -5.12
C GLU A 214 12.04 -1.27 -5.48
N GLU A 215 12.28 -1.95 -6.59
CA GLU A 215 13.64 -2.18 -7.11
C GLU A 215 14.33 -0.88 -7.54
N ALA A 216 13.60 0.02 -8.20
CA ALA A 216 14.13 1.34 -8.55
C ALA A 216 14.46 2.15 -7.30
N ASN A 217 13.59 2.16 -6.30
CA ASN A 217 13.83 2.81 -5.02
C ASN A 217 15.07 2.25 -4.31
N TYR A 218 15.22 0.92 -4.30
CA TYR A 218 16.39 0.26 -3.76
C TYR A 218 17.67 0.68 -4.48
N ALA A 219 17.68 0.68 -5.81
CA ALA A 219 18.82 1.07 -6.61
C ALA A 219 19.17 2.57 -6.43
N ILE A 220 18.16 3.45 -6.32
CA ILE A 220 18.34 4.87 -6.02
C ILE A 220 18.97 5.06 -4.63
N SER A 221 18.49 4.33 -3.64
CA SER A 221 19.02 4.38 -2.26
C SER A 221 20.51 4.00 -2.19
N HIS A 222 20.97 3.16 -3.12
CA HIS A 222 22.38 2.79 -3.27
C HIS A 222 23.16 3.68 -4.25
N GLY A 223 22.52 4.58 -4.96
CA GLY A 223 23.12 5.38 -6.02
C GLY A 223 24.34 6.21 -5.59
N HIS A 224 24.41 6.58 -4.31
CA HIS A 224 25.54 7.27 -3.71
C HIS A 224 26.80 6.39 -3.57
N LEU A 225 26.64 5.06 -3.63
CA LEU A 225 27.73 4.09 -3.48
C LEU A 225 28.42 3.80 -4.83
N SER A 226 27.65 3.80 -5.94
CA SER A 226 28.18 3.49 -7.27
C SER A 226 27.25 3.97 -8.38
N ARG A 227 27.84 4.41 -9.50
CA ARG A 227 27.10 4.72 -10.74
C ARG A 227 26.34 3.52 -11.31
N SER A 228 26.74 2.29 -10.99
CA SER A 228 26.04 1.09 -11.47
C SER A 228 24.62 1.01 -10.92
N TYR A 229 24.40 1.38 -9.66
CA TYR A 229 23.05 1.43 -9.08
C TYR A 229 22.14 2.46 -9.75
N LEU A 230 22.69 3.62 -10.13
CA LEU A 230 21.93 4.62 -10.89
C LEU A 230 21.55 4.11 -12.29
N LYS A 231 22.43 3.34 -12.93
CA LYS A 231 22.13 2.70 -14.21
C LYS A 231 21.06 1.61 -14.06
N GLU A 232 21.11 0.84 -12.97
CA GLU A 232 20.10 -0.15 -12.61
C GLU A 232 18.74 0.52 -12.36
N ALA A 233 18.69 1.59 -11.57
CA ALA A 233 17.48 2.37 -11.34
C ALA A 233 16.87 2.89 -12.65
N ALA A 234 17.70 3.44 -13.55
CA ALA A 234 17.23 3.88 -14.87
C ALA A 234 16.67 2.72 -15.72
N GLY A 235 17.24 1.52 -15.59
CA GLY A 235 16.73 0.30 -16.21
C GLY A 235 15.33 -0.07 -15.69
N HIS A 236 15.13 -0.04 -14.37
CA HIS A 236 13.83 -0.30 -13.75
C HIS A 236 12.78 0.73 -14.17
N LEU A 237 13.12 2.02 -14.15
CA LEU A 237 12.22 3.09 -14.62
C LEU A 237 11.81 2.91 -16.08
N LYS A 238 12.76 2.50 -16.94
CA LYS A 238 12.45 2.17 -18.34
C LYS A 238 11.53 0.96 -18.48
N SER A 239 11.69 -0.04 -17.63
CA SER A 239 10.80 -1.22 -17.59
C SER A 239 9.39 -0.82 -17.16
N MET A 240 9.25 0.05 -16.17
CA MET A 240 7.96 0.62 -15.77
C MET A 240 7.27 1.35 -16.93
N ASP A 241 7.99 2.24 -17.63
CA ASP A 241 7.45 2.95 -18.79
C ASP A 241 7.01 1.98 -19.90
N SER A 242 7.75 0.89 -20.11
CA SER A 242 7.40 -0.15 -21.08
C SER A 242 6.12 -0.90 -20.66
N ILE A 243 5.98 -1.29 -19.40
CA ILE A 243 4.78 -1.96 -18.86
C ILE A 243 3.57 -1.04 -19.03
N TYR A 244 3.72 0.24 -18.67
CA TYR A 244 2.67 1.24 -18.79
C TYR A 244 2.22 1.44 -20.25
N ARG A 245 3.17 1.58 -21.18
CA ARG A 245 2.87 1.78 -22.62
C ARG A 245 2.21 0.57 -23.29
N LEU A 246 2.58 -0.63 -22.84
CA LEU A 246 2.01 -1.87 -23.41
C LEU A 246 0.59 -2.16 -22.89
N HIS A 247 0.26 -1.67 -21.69
CA HIS A 247 -1.00 -1.94 -21.02
C HIS A 247 -1.62 -0.68 -20.40
N PRO A 248 -1.79 0.41 -21.18
CA PRO A 248 -2.30 1.67 -20.65
C PRO A 248 -3.70 1.51 -20.02
N GLU A 249 -4.50 0.57 -20.55
CA GLU A 249 -5.84 0.27 -20.02
C GLU A 249 -5.81 -0.29 -18.60
N LYS A 250 -4.71 -0.89 -18.16
CA LYS A 250 -4.52 -1.40 -16.79
C LYS A 250 -4.16 -0.29 -15.81
N PHE A 251 -3.69 0.83 -16.33
CA PHE A 251 -3.22 1.99 -15.56
C PHE A 251 -4.02 3.25 -15.87
N TYR A 252 -5.14 3.14 -16.58
CA TYR A 252 -6.01 4.27 -16.95
C TYR A 252 -6.39 5.17 -15.77
N TYR A 253 -6.24 4.66 -14.59
CA TYR A 253 -6.60 5.29 -13.33
C TYR A 253 -5.44 6.02 -12.64
N PHE A 254 -4.28 6.07 -13.25
CA PHE A 254 -3.08 6.75 -12.73
C PHE A 254 -2.78 8.09 -13.43
N HIS A 255 -3.73 8.57 -14.26
CA HIS A 255 -3.65 9.87 -14.95
C HIS A 255 -4.44 10.94 -14.24
#